data_393abb4e929f59931d7ec0bf4754f523
#
_entry.id   393abb4e929f59931d7ec0bf4754f523
#
_cell.length_a   1.000
_cell.length_b   1.000
_cell.length_c   1.000
_cell.angle_alpha   90.00
_cell.angle_beta   90.00
_cell.angle_gamma   90.00
#
_symmetry.space_group_name_H-M   'P 1'
#
loop_
_entity.id
_entity.type
_entity.pdbx_description
1 polymer ?
#
loop_
_entity_poly.entity_id
_entity_poly.type
_entity_poly.pdbx_seq_one_letter_code
_entity_poly.pdbx_strand_id
1 'polypeptide(L)'
;MKKFILLTAFLFAATILFAQEKVKSQYLMIVRFKTNFKPSSKEEIQTNIKKWQEYMSNLAQSGDLVAGYRPTNEGATISGKEKSTKPIPYVANDDLVSSVLIIKAENLEAAKAIANKCPVFDLGGSVEVRAMMNVAAQ
;
A
#
# COMPACT_ATOMS: atom_id res chain seq x y z
N MET A 1 -59.79 -46.91 13.56
CA MET A 1 -59.35 -45.82 12.63
C MET A 1 -58.13 -45.14 13.25
N LYS A 2 -56.96 -45.51 12.81
CA LYS A 2 -55.71 -44.97 13.35
C LYS A 2 -55.24 -43.86 12.41
N LYS A 3 -55.25 -42.61 12.88
CA LYS A 3 -54.71 -41.45 12.14
C LYS A 3 -53.19 -41.44 12.27
N PHE A 4 -52.48 -41.72 11.19
CA PHE A 4 -51.03 -41.51 11.08
C PHE A 4 -50.78 -40.05 10.84
N ILE A 5 -50.19 -39.36 11.80
CA ILE A 5 -49.64 -38.00 11.62
C ILE A 5 -48.21 -38.18 11.15
N LEU A 6 -47.98 -37.88 9.84
CA LEU A 6 -46.62 -37.79 9.29
C LEU A 6 -46.03 -36.46 9.69
N LEU A 7 -45.11 -36.51 10.63
CA LEU A 7 -44.29 -35.33 11.02
C LEU A 7 -43.09 -35.23 10.07
N THR A 8 -43.22 -34.43 9.01
CA THR A 8 -42.09 -34.11 8.16
C THR A 8 -41.21 -33.09 8.85
N ALA A 9 -40.10 -33.58 9.44
CA ALA A 9 -39.04 -32.72 9.91
C ALA A 9 -38.30 -32.10 8.76
N PHE A 10 -38.54 -30.81 8.52
CA PHE A 10 -37.81 -29.99 7.56
C PHE A 10 -36.44 -29.67 8.19
N LEU A 11 -35.43 -30.42 7.78
CA LEU A 11 -34.03 -30.17 8.17
C LEU A 11 -33.58 -28.93 7.41
N PHE A 12 -33.65 -27.75 8.05
CA PHE A 12 -33.02 -26.54 7.57
C PHE A 12 -31.51 -26.69 7.77
N ALA A 13 -30.83 -27.23 6.77
CA ALA A 13 -29.38 -27.18 6.72
C ALA A 13 -28.97 -25.72 6.44
N ALA A 14 -28.78 -24.96 7.50
CA ALA A 14 -28.11 -23.67 7.44
C ALA A 14 -26.66 -23.93 7.03
N THR A 15 -26.37 -23.82 5.74
CA THR A 15 -24.99 -23.73 5.25
C THR A 15 -24.45 -22.39 5.71
N ILE A 16 -23.78 -22.40 6.85
CA ILE A 16 -22.94 -21.28 7.28
C ILE A 16 -21.78 -21.23 6.28
N LEU A 17 -21.92 -20.42 5.24
CA LEU A 17 -20.78 -19.99 4.44
C LEU A 17 -19.89 -19.16 5.37
N PHE A 18 -18.93 -19.81 5.99
CA PHE A 18 -17.77 -19.10 6.51
C PHE A 18 -17.08 -18.51 5.27
N ALA A 19 -17.34 -17.26 4.98
CA ALA A 19 -16.48 -16.48 4.11
C ALA A 19 -15.11 -16.53 4.81
N GLN A 20 -14.21 -17.40 4.36
CA GLN A 20 -12.84 -17.39 4.79
C GLN A 20 -12.30 -16.00 4.41
N GLU A 21 -12.16 -15.15 5.42
CA GLU A 21 -11.50 -13.86 5.25
C GLU A 21 -10.10 -14.18 4.73
N LYS A 22 -9.86 -13.86 3.45
CA LYS A 22 -8.57 -14.13 2.83
C LYS A 22 -7.49 -13.41 3.62
N VAL A 23 -6.56 -14.16 4.15
CA VAL A 23 -5.44 -13.63 4.94
C VAL A 23 -4.65 -12.69 4.03
N LYS A 24 -4.67 -11.39 4.36
CA LYS A 24 -3.91 -10.37 3.64
C LYS A 24 -2.47 -10.36 4.14
N SER A 25 -1.52 -10.41 3.21
CA SER A 25 -0.09 -10.23 3.47
C SER A 25 0.30 -8.76 3.44
N GLN A 26 1.41 -8.42 4.08
CA GLN A 26 1.94 -7.06 4.04
C GLN A 26 2.88 -6.86 2.85
N TYR A 27 2.79 -5.69 2.26
CA TYR A 27 3.63 -5.23 1.17
C TYR A 27 4.21 -3.86 1.49
N LEU A 28 5.47 -3.69 1.15
CA LEU A 28 6.14 -2.40 1.19
C LEU A 28 5.92 -1.69 -0.15
N MET A 29 5.44 -0.45 -0.09
CA MET A 29 5.40 0.46 -1.23
C MET A 29 6.44 1.55 -1.01
N ILE A 30 7.41 1.64 -1.91
CA ILE A 30 8.40 2.72 -1.92
C ILE A 30 8.02 3.67 -3.05
N VAL A 31 7.61 4.86 -2.67
CA VAL A 31 7.19 5.90 -3.63
C VAL A 31 8.36 6.84 -3.87
N ARG A 32 8.67 7.07 -5.15
CA ARG A 32 9.73 8.00 -5.57
C ARG A 32 9.16 9.07 -6.46
N PHE A 33 9.65 10.29 -6.30
CA PHE A 33 9.36 11.37 -7.24
C PHE A 33 10.64 11.77 -7.98
N LYS A 34 10.47 12.43 -9.13
CA LYS A 34 11.59 12.97 -9.90
C LYS A 34 12.05 14.30 -9.31
N THR A 35 13.31 14.39 -8.90
CA THR A 35 13.89 15.62 -8.34
C THR A 35 13.97 16.77 -9.36
N ASN A 36 13.97 16.43 -10.66
CA ASN A 36 13.96 17.38 -11.77
C ASN A 36 12.54 17.72 -12.27
N PHE A 37 11.48 17.17 -11.64
CA PHE A 37 10.10 17.51 -11.98
C PHE A 37 9.83 19.00 -11.73
N LYS A 38 9.21 19.65 -12.72
CA LYS A 38 8.77 21.04 -12.61
C LYS A 38 7.28 21.08 -12.88
N PRO A 39 6.44 21.44 -11.87
CA PRO A 39 5.01 21.56 -12.09
C PRO A 39 4.72 22.67 -13.10
N SER A 40 3.71 22.46 -13.93
CA SER A 40 3.28 23.42 -14.94
C SER A 40 2.51 24.59 -14.31
N SER A 41 1.85 24.36 -13.17
CA SER A 41 1.10 25.37 -12.46
C SER A 41 0.97 25.05 -10.96
N LYS A 42 0.50 26.04 -10.18
CA LYS A 42 0.14 25.84 -8.77
C LYS A 42 -1.10 24.94 -8.61
N GLU A 43 -2.01 25.02 -9.57
CA GLU A 43 -3.24 24.20 -9.61
C GLU A 43 -2.92 22.74 -9.78
N GLU A 44 -1.90 22.40 -10.57
CA GLU A 44 -1.41 21.02 -10.70
C GLU A 44 -0.97 20.45 -9.35
N ILE A 45 -0.17 21.22 -8.60
CA ILE A 45 0.28 20.82 -7.26
C ILE A 45 -0.92 20.63 -6.31
N GLN A 46 -1.85 21.60 -6.27
CA GLN A 46 -3.01 21.54 -5.40
C GLN A 46 -3.93 20.35 -5.73
N THR A 47 -4.09 20.07 -7.01
CA THR A 47 -4.86 18.91 -7.48
C THR A 47 -4.19 17.61 -7.05
N ASN A 48 -2.87 17.50 -7.18
CA ASN A 48 -2.13 16.31 -6.75
C ASN A 48 -2.20 16.12 -5.23
N ILE A 49 -2.11 17.20 -4.43
CA ILE A 49 -2.27 17.13 -2.97
C ILE A 49 -3.65 16.57 -2.60
N LYS A 50 -4.74 17.02 -3.25
CA LYS A 50 -6.09 16.49 -3.01
C LYS A 50 -6.19 15.01 -3.36
N LYS A 51 -5.62 14.59 -4.50
CA LYS A 51 -5.58 13.17 -4.89
C LYS A 51 -4.83 12.32 -3.86
N TRP A 52 -3.73 12.82 -3.30
CA TRP A 52 -3.01 12.15 -2.22
C TRP A 52 -3.85 12.00 -0.96
N GLN A 53 -4.56 13.04 -0.55
CA GLN A 53 -5.45 12.98 0.61
C GLN A 53 -6.54 11.93 0.41
N GLU A 54 -7.16 11.91 -0.77
CA GLU A 54 -8.18 10.93 -1.13
C GLU A 54 -7.61 9.51 -1.18
N TYR A 55 -6.47 9.31 -1.82
CA TYR A 55 -5.80 8.02 -1.90
C TYR A 55 -5.49 7.45 -0.51
N MET A 56 -4.88 8.25 0.37
CA MET A 56 -4.55 7.83 1.73
C MET A 56 -5.81 7.57 2.57
N SER A 57 -6.84 8.39 2.42
CA SER A 57 -8.14 8.20 3.08
C SER A 57 -8.81 6.89 2.66
N ASN A 58 -8.82 6.59 1.38
CA ASN A 58 -9.39 5.35 0.85
C ASN A 58 -8.64 4.11 1.37
N LEU A 59 -7.30 4.15 1.41
CA LEU A 59 -6.50 3.06 1.98
C LEU A 59 -6.74 2.86 3.48
N ALA A 60 -6.91 3.95 4.22
CA ALA A 60 -7.21 3.87 5.66
C ALA A 60 -8.62 3.31 5.90
N GLN A 61 -9.63 3.77 5.14
CA GLN A 61 -11.00 3.32 5.27
C GLN A 61 -11.21 1.85 4.87
N SER A 62 -10.48 1.38 3.86
CA SER A 62 -10.50 -0.05 3.47
C SER A 62 -9.76 -0.97 4.45
N GLY A 63 -9.01 -0.40 5.40
CA GLY A 63 -8.15 -1.15 6.31
C GLY A 63 -6.90 -1.73 5.65
N ASP A 64 -6.59 -1.29 4.42
CA ASP A 64 -5.41 -1.75 3.69
C ASP A 64 -4.13 -1.00 4.06
N LEU A 65 -4.24 0.19 4.67
CA LEU A 65 -3.09 0.93 5.18
C LEU A 65 -2.69 0.42 6.56
N VAL A 66 -1.46 -0.08 6.69
CA VAL A 66 -0.86 -0.45 7.99
C VAL A 66 -0.10 0.71 8.57
N ALA A 67 0.76 1.33 7.76
CA ALA A 67 1.56 2.49 8.14
C ALA A 67 1.97 3.30 6.91
N GLY A 68 2.22 4.58 7.11
CA GLY A 68 2.71 5.47 6.07
C GLY A 68 3.68 6.49 6.66
N TYR A 69 4.82 6.66 6.00
CA TYR A 69 5.86 7.59 6.42
C TYR A 69 6.32 8.44 5.24
N ARG A 70 6.57 9.70 5.51
CA ARG A 70 7.18 10.62 4.56
C ARG A 70 8.54 11.06 5.12
N PRO A 71 9.65 10.55 4.57
CA PRO A 71 10.98 11.03 4.94
C PRO A 71 11.10 12.53 4.74
N THR A 72 11.83 13.20 5.61
CA THR A 72 12.23 14.59 5.43
C THR A 72 13.52 14.66 4.62
N ASN A 73 13.95 15.88 4.26
CA ASN A 73 15.23 16.08 3.60
C ASN A 73 16.42 16.03 4.58
N GLU A 74 16.16 15.96 5.88
CA GLU A 74 17.18 15.76 6.90
C GLU A 74 17.62 14.31 6.91
N GLY A 75 18.91 14.07 6.70
CA GLY A 75 19.45 12.72 6.67
C GLY A 75 20.84 12.66 6.06
N ALA A 76 21.37 11.45 5.96
CA ALA A 76 22.68 11.19 5.38
C ALA A 76 22.67 9.85 4.63
N THR A 77 23.48 9.79 3.59
CA THR A 77 23.83 8.56 2.89
C THR A 77 25.20 8.09 3.29
N ILE A 78 25.31 6.87 3.81
CA ILE A 78 26.58 6.22 4.16
C ILE A 78 26.79 5.09 3.16
N SER A 79 27.97 5.03 2.52
CA SER A 79 28.22 4.09 1.43
C SER A 79 29.66 3.55 1.41
N GLY A 80 29.80 2.36 0.81
CA GLY A 80 31.07 1.69 0.59
C GLY A 80 31.71 1.09 1.85
N LYS A 81 32.81 0.34 1.68
CA LYS A 81 33.57 -0.27 2.79
C LYS A 81 34.12 0.79 3.73
N GLU A 82 34.52 1.94 3.18
CA GLU A 82 35.09 3.08 3.91
C GLU A 82 34.03 3.92 4.63
N LYS A 83 32.74 3.53 4.53
CA LYS A 83 31.61 4.22 5.18
C LYS A 83 31.59 5.73 4.92
N SER A 84 31.90 6.13 3.68
CA SER A 84 31.86 7.55 3.31
C SER A 84 30.45 8.10 3.49
N THR A 85 30.34 9.26 4.14
CA THR A 85 29.07 9.88 4.50
C THR A 85 28.84 11.15 3.69
N LYS A 86 27.63 11.26 3.10
CA LYS A 86 27.14 12.49 2.46
C LYS A 86 25.91 12.96 3.25
N PRO A 87 25.83 14.23 3.67
CA PRO A 87 24.72 14.77 4.46
C PRO A 87 23.50 15.08 3.58
N ILE A 88 23.13 14.16 2.71
CA ILE A 88 22.00 14.26 1.78
C ILE A 88 21.32 12.91 1.64
N PRO A 89 20.02 12.85 1.34
CA PRO A 89 19.34 11.63 0.95
C PRO A 89 19.95 11.01 -0.32
N TYR A 90 19.79 9.70 -0.47
CA TYR A 90 20.23 9.00 -1.67
C TYR A 90 19.29 9.31 -2.84
N VAL A 91 19.89 9.79 -3.94
CA VAL A 91 19.19 10.03 -5.21
C VAL A 91 19.87 9.19 -6.28
N ALA A 92 19.08 8.47 -7.06
CA ALA A 92 19.56 7.69 -8.20
C ALA A 92 18.67 7.96 -9.41
N ASN A 93 19.26 8.32 -10.55
CA ASN A 93 18.53 8.63 -11.79
C ASN A 93 17.41 9.69 -11.59
N ASP A 94 17.70 10.71 -10.81
CA ASP A 94 16.75 11.74 -10.36
C ASP A 94 15.59 11.22 -9.51
N ASP A 95 15.60 9.95 -9.08
CA ASP A 95 14.60 9.40 -8.19
C ASP A 95 14.98 9.60 -6.72
N LEU A 96 14.08 10.22 -5.97
CA LEU A 96 14.18 10.39 -4.52
C LEU A 96 12.98 9.73 -3.83
N VAL A 97 13.24 8.94 -2.80
CA VAL A 97 12.17 8.36 -1.98
C VAL A 97 11.39 9.47 -1.30
N SER A 98 10.11 9.57 -1.59
CA SER A 98 9.20 10.60 -1.04
C SER A 98 8.25 10.04 0.02
N SER A 99 7.92 8.76 -0.07
CA SER A 99 7.05 8.11 0.90
C SER A 99 7.33 6.61 0.95
N VAL A 100 7.08 6.04 2.12
CA VAL A 100 7.12 4.59 2.34
C VAL A 100 5.79 4.20 2.98
N LEU A 101 5.04 3.32 2.32
CA LEU A 101 3.77 2.81 2.84
C LEU A 101 3.88 1.32 3.09
N ILE A 102 3.26 0.86 4.17
CA ILE A 102 3.04 -0.56 4.43
C ILE A 102 1.54 -0.81 4.24
N ILE A 103 1.21 -1.67 3.29
CA ILE A 103 -0.16 -2.00 2.93
C ILE A 103 -0.45 -3.48 3.13
N LYS A 104 -1.73 -3.82 3.28
CA LYS A 104 -2.22 -5.20 3.25
C LYS A 104 -2.88 -5.48 1.92
N ALA A 105 -2.57 -6.65 1.34
CA ALA A 105 -3.22 -7.13 0.12
C ALA A 105 -3.26 -8.65 0.11
N GLU A 106 -4.20 -9.23 -0.64
CA GLU A 106 -4.35 -10.69 -0.75
C GLU A 106 -3.15 -11.35 -1.43
N ASN A 107 -2.56 -10.66 -2.40
CA ASN A 107 -1.42 -11.11 -3.18
C ASN A 107 -0.71 -9.91 -3.84
N LEU A 108 0.39 -10.18 -4.54
CA LEU A 108 1.16 -9.13 -5.22
C LEU A 108 0.35 -8.37 -6.29
N GLU A 109 -0.54 -9.05 -7.02
CA GLU A 109 -1.36 -8.40 -8.04
C GLU A 109 -2.36 -7.41 -7.42
N ALA A 110 -2.95 -7.77 -6.29
CA ALA A 110 -3.80 -6.86 -5.51
C ALA A 110 -2.99 -5.67 -4.96
N ALA A 111 -1.77 -5.90 -4.48
CA ALA A 111 -0.88 -4.83 -4.03
C ALA A 111 -0.48 -3.88 -5.18
N LYS A 112 -0.20 -4.42 -6.37
CA LYS A 112 0.05 -3.64 -7.59
C LYS A 112 -1.17 -2.81 -8.01
N ALA A 113 -2.38 -3.37 -7.88
CA ALA A 113 -3.61 -2.64 -8.18
C ALA A 113 -3.83 -1.44 -7.24
N ILE A 114 -3.43 -1.56 -5.98
CA ILE A 114 -3.39 -0.45 -5.02
C ILE A 114 -2.35 0.58 -5.46
N ALA A 115 -1.13 0.14 -5.76
CA ALA A 115 -0.02 1.00 -6.17
C ALA A 115 -0.31 1.80 -7.45
N ASN A 116 -1.00 1.19 -8.42
CA ASN A 116 -1.36 1.82 -9.69
C ASN A 116 -2.29 3.05 -9.54
N LYS A 117 -2.93 3.20 -8.38
CA LYS A 117 -3.77 4.37 -8.07
C LYS A 117 -2.98 5.50 -7.39
N CYS A 118 -1.67 5.32 -7.17
CA CYS A 118 -0.84 6.29 -6.47
C CYS A 118 -0.70 7.59 -7.28
N PRO A 119 -1.00 8.76 -6.70
CA PRO A 119 -0.95 10.03 -7.40
C PRO A 119 0.45 10.50 -7.80
N VAL A 120 1.51 9.81 -7.38
CA VAL A 120 2.89 10.13 -7.77
C VAL A 120 3.10 10.01 -9.28
N PHE A 121 2.33 9.17 -9.97
CA PHE A 121 2.45 8.99 -11.41
C PHE A 121 2.08 10.25 -12.19
N ASP A 122 1.17 11.07 -11.68
CA ASP A 122 0.82 12.36 -12.29
C ASP A 122 2.02 13.33 -12.35
N LEU A 123 2.99 13.11 -11.46
CA LEU A 123 4.22 13.91 -11.35
C LEU A 123 5.44 13.18 -11.93
N GLY A 124 5.24 12.16 -12.77
CA GLY A 124 6.30 11.38 -13.39
C GLY A 124 7.11 10.49 -12.42
N GLY A 125 6.60 10.27 -11.21
CA GLY A 125 7.24 9.42 -10.22
C GLY A 125 7.01 7.93 -10.44
N SER A 126 7.47 7.12 -9.51
CA SER A 126 7.39 5.66 -9.55
C SER A 126 7.01 5.06 -8.19
N VAL A 127 6.45 3.85 -8.24
CA VAL A 127 6.15 3.06 -7.05
C VAL A 127 6.75 1.67 -7.21
N GLU A 128 7.56 1.28 -6.25
CA GLU A 128 8.06 -0.08 -6.13
C GLU A 128 7.22 -0.83 -5.08
N VAL A 129 6.73 -2.02 -5.41
CA VAL A 129 5.96 -2.87 -4.51
C VAL A 129 6.74 -4.12 -4.21
N ARG A 130 6.95 -4.44 -2.92
CA ARG A 130 7.70 -5.62 -2.48
C ARG A 130 6.93 -6.36 -1.40
N ALA A 131 6.88 -7.69 -1.51
CA ALA A 131 6.45 -8.53 -0.40
C ALA A 131 7.38 -8.34 0.80
N MET A 132 6.81 -8.31 2.00
CA MET A 132 7.57 -8.19 3.23
C MET A 132 7.75 -9.56 3.88
N MET A 133 8.94 -9.79 4.40
CA MET A 133 9.28 -10.96 5.21
C MET A 133 9.60 -10.48 6.64
N ASN A 134 9.05 -11.14 7.63
CA ASN A 134 9.38 -10.82 9.02
C ASN A 134 10.74 -11.45 9.37
N VAL A 135 11.77 -10.63 9.48
CA VAL A 135 13.13 -11.08 9.83
C VAL A 135 13.31 -11.42 11.32
N ALA A 136 12.38 -10.97 12.18
CA ALA A 136 12.40 -11.29 13.61
C ALA A 136 11.82 -12.69 13.93
N ALA A 137 11.21 -13.35 12.94
CA ALA A 137 10.59 -14.67 13.08
C ALA A 137 11.47 -15.83 12.57
N GLN A 138 12.76 -15.60 12.31
CA GLN A 138 13.74 -16.61 11.89
C GLN A 138 14.56 -17.13 13.07
#